data_9b69c99313dd369984f0d84a4772d907
#
_entry.id   9b69c99313dd369984f0d84a4772d907
#
_cell.length_a   1.000
_cell.length_b   1.000
_cell.length_c   1.000
_cell.angle_alpha   90.00
_cell.angle_beta   90.00
_cell.angle_gamma   90.00
#
_symmetry.space_group_name_H-M   'P 1'
#
loop_
_entity.id
_entity.type
_entity.pdbx_description
1 polymer ?
#
loop_
_entity_poly.entity_id
_entity_poly.type
_entity_poly.pdbx_seq_one_letter_code
_entity_poly.pdbx_strand_id
1 'polypeptide(L)'
;MKYYKPLAWMMAIAIASTTLTACSSDDNETEKPFTTCPSEKATLYACGINESGTRSIGDALDVLFTEDDIEWFNVTTREIKFKDMDEPLYKRLQPFHEIEFHLGDNALFVVSSFVGDWDSRTFTDLVLHYDVISDSKQGHYYLQDCYPLQFINTDEVKANIKKNAGQWELFIYYLESKGKLRK
;
A
#
# COMPACT_ATOMS: atom_id res chain seq x y z
N MET A 1 -35.84 -57.37 4.38
CA MET A 1 -35.33 -56.24 5.17
C MET A 1 -33.91 -56.56 5.63
N LYS A 2 -32.90 -55.94 5.03
CA LYS A 2 -31.47 -56.11 5.40
C LYS A 2 -30.95 -54.76 5.89
N TYR A 3 -30.54 -54.69 7.13
CA TYR A 3 -29.94 -53.52 7.76
C TYR A 3 -28.46 -53.51 7.44
N TYR A 4 -27.96 -52.43 6.79
CA TYR A 4 -26.54 -52.14 6.67
C TYR A 4 -26.13 -51.16 7.78
N LYS A 5 -25.15 -51.56 8.59
CA LYS A 5 -24.44 -50.71 9.54
C LYS A 5 -23.30 -49.99 8.83
N PRO A 6 -23.11 -48.66 8.97
CA PRO A 6 -21.89 -48.02 8.52
C PRO A 6 -20.76 -48.19 9.52
N LEU A 7 -19.60 -48.66 9.01
CA LEU A 7 -18.34 -48.74 9.75
C LEU A 7 -17.72 -47.33 9.80
N ALA A 8 -17.52 -46.82 11.01
CA ALA A 8 -16.77 -45.59 11.23
C ALA A 8 -15.28 -45.89 11.15
N TRP A 9 -14.59 -45.32 10.18
CA TRP A 9 -13.13 -45.31 10.08
C TRP A 9 -12.60 -44.05 10.76
N MET A 10 -11.98 -44.23 11.94
CA MET A 10 -11.14 -43.20 12.54
C MET A 10 -9.74 -43.30 11.91
N MET A 11 -9.37 -42.31 11.10
CA MET A 11 -7.96 -42.09 10.72
C MET A 11 -7.34 -41.12 11.70
N ALA A 12 -6.43 -41.62 12.52
CA ALA A 12 -5.52 -40.83 13.32
C ALA A 12 -4.37 -40.34 12.43
N ILE A 13 -4.30 -39.05 12.20
CA ILE A 13 -3.16 -38.40 11.50
C ILE A 13 -2.14 -38.02 12.56
N ALA A 14 -1.03 -38.76 12.60
CA ALA A 14 0.16 -38.43 13.38
C ALA A 14 0.92 -37.31 12.65
N ILE A 15 0.97 -36.10 13.24
CA ILE A 15 1.79 -34.99 12.74
C ILE A 15 3.22 -35.19 13.28
N ALA A 16 4.12 -35.63 12.42
CA ALA A 16 5.55 -35.66 12.72
C ALA A 16 6.14 -34.25 12.43
N SER A 17 6.49 -33.56 13.51
CA SER A 17 7.24 -32.29 13.45
C SER A 17 8.72 -32.61 13.18
N THR A 18 9.18 -32.39 11.94
CA THR A 18 10.62 -32.42 11.62
C THR A 18 11.15 -30.97 11.63
N THR A 19 11.91 -30.66 12.66
CA THR A 19 12.77 -29.48 12.71
C THR A 19 13.99 -29.73 11.82
N LEU A 20 14.08 -29.05 10.68
CA LEU A 20 15.31 -29.01 9.88
C LEU A 20 15.98 -27.65 10.11
N THR A 21 17.01 -27.70 10.98
CA THR A 21 18.02 -26.64 11.08
C THR A 21 19.03 -26.88 9.96
N ALA A 22 19.04 -26.04 8.94
CA ALA A 22 20.12 -25.98 7.96
C ALA A 22 20.63 -24.54 7.88
N CYS A 23 21.80 -24.31 8.50
CA CYS A 23 22.64 -23.17 8.19
C CYS A 23 23.35 -23.45 6.86
N SER A 24 23.15 -22.63 5.85
CA SER A 24 24.13 -22.43 4.79
C SER A 24 24.10 -20.97 4.40
N SER A 25 25.25 -20.35 4.61
CA SER A 25 25.59 -19.02 4.15
C SER A 25 25.74 -19.06 2.63
N ASP A 26 24.88 -18.34 1.92
CA ASP A 26 25.14 -17.84 0.56
C ASP A 26 24.55 -16.44 0.45
N ASP A 27 25.47 -15.49 0.24
CA ASP A 27 25.19 -14.08 0.02
C ASP A 27 24.49 -13.87 -1.35
N ASN A 28 23.18 -13.95 -1.34
CA ASN A 28 22.33 -13.36 -2.37
C ASN A 28 21.18 -12.66 -1.63
N GLU A 29 21.26 -11.35 -1.55
CA GLU A 29 20.15 -10.51 -1.10
C GLU A 29 18.97 -10.65 -2.08
N THR A 30 18.25 -11.75 -1.96
CA THR A 30 16.92 -11.89 -2.51
C THR A 30 15.99 -11.30 -1.48
N GLU A 31 15.40 -10.15 -1.80
CA GLU A 31 14.33 -9.53 -1.00
C GLU A 31 13.33 -10.61 -0.58
N LYS A 32 13.28 -10.90 0.71
CA LYS A 32 12.34 -11.88 1.27
C LYS A 32 10.92 -11.34 1.06
N PRO A 33 10.02 -12.12 0.47
CA PRO A 33 8.63 -11.71 0.39
C PRO A 33 8.09 -11.51 1.82
N PHE A 34 7.50 -10.37 2.04
CA PHE A 34 6.90 -9.94 3.30
C PHE A 34 5.78 -10.93 3.70
N THR A 35 6.06 -11.82 4.65
CA THR A 35 5.13 -12.90 5.02
C THR A 35 4.56 -12.76 6.44
N THR A 36 4.71 -11.59 7.07
CA THR A 36 4.14 -11.35 8.40
C THR A 36 2.95 -10.42 8.29
N CYS A 37 1.77 -10.92 8.69
CA CYS A 37 0.61 -10.05 8.92
C CYS A 37 1.02 -8.89 9.84
N PRO A 38 0.64 -7.65 9.51
CA PRO A 38 0.94 -6.50 10.35
C PRO A 38 0.43 -6.76 11.76
N SER A 39 1.21 -6.38 12.77
CA SER A 39 0.74 -6.46 14.15
C SER A 39 -0.49 -5.54 14.29
N GLU A 40 -1.45 -5.89 15.15
CA GLU A 40 -2.65 -5.07 15.41
C GLU A 40 -2.32 -3.62 15.83
N LYS A 41 -1.07 -3.35 16.21
CA LYS A 41 -0.55 -2.04 16.62
C LYS A 41 0.12 -1.25 15.50
N ALA A 42 0.30 -1.85 14.31
CA ALA A 42 0.89 -1.13 13.20
C ALA A 42 -0.07 -0.04 12.70
N THR A 43 0.42 1.19 12.58
CA THR A 43 -0.33 2.34 12.08
C THR A 43 0.12 2.64 10.66
N LEU A 44 -0.84 2.89 9.75
CA LEU A 44 -0.55 3.36 8.40
C LEU A 44 -0.31 4.87 8.43
N TYR A 45 0.79 5.31 7.82
CA TYR A 45 1.11 6.73 7.64
C TYR A 45 1.91 6.95 6.36
N ALA A 46 2.00 8.20 5.93
CA ALA A 46 2.83 8.59 4.79
C ALA A 46 3.78 9.72 5.17
N CYS A 47 5.02 9.61 4.70
CA CYS A 47 6.09 10.59 4.92
C CYS A 47 6.54 11.22 3.61
N GLY A 48 6.90 12.51 3.66
CA GLY A 48 7.52 13.19 2.54
C GLY A 48 8.97 12.75 2.34
N ILE A 49 9.38 12.61 1.06
CA ILE A 49 10.78 12.42 0.66
C ILE A 49 11.23 13.73 0.00
N ASN A 50 12.27 14.36 0.56
CA ASN A 50 12.82 15.58 -0.03
C ASN A 50 13.76 15.27 -1.21
N GLU A 51 14.16 16.30 -1.98
CA GLU A 51 15.04 16.17 -3.14
C GLU A 51 16.40 15.51 -2.86
N SER A 52 16.87 15.53 -1.61
CA SER A 52 18.11 14.86 -1.20
C SER A 52 17.92 13.36 -0.90
N GLY A 53 16.71 12.84 -1.09
CA GLY A 53 16.36 11.46 -0.75
C GLY A 53 16.26 11.20 0.76
N THR A 54 16.30 12.26 1.57
CA THR A 54 16.13 12.16 3.02
C THR A 54 14.65 12.24 3.38
N ARG A 55 14.23 11.36 4.31
CA ARG A 55 12.85 11.24 4.80
C ARG A 55 12.49 12.24 5.90
N SER A 56 13.38 13.18 6.19
CA SER A 56 13.16 14.13 7.29
C SER A 56 13.82 15.47 7.05
N ILE A 57 13.16 16.52 7.54
CA ILE A 57 13.78 17.83 7.80
C ILE A 57 14.16 17.83 9.28
N GLY A 58 15.42 17.51 9.60
CA GLY A 58 15.88 17.30 10.97
C GLY A 58 15.69 15.85 11.44
N ASP A 59 15.55 15.64 12.75
CA ASP A 59 15.44 14.29 13.37
C ASP A 59 14.00 13.73 13.39
N ALA A 60 13.02 14.45 12.84
CA ALA A 60 11.62 14.03 12.78
C ALA A 60 11.19 13.68 11.35
N LEU A 61 10.42 12.60 11.21
CA LEU A 61 9.76 12.27 9.94
C LEU A 61 8.68 13.32 9.63
N ASP A 62 8.67 13.84 8.42
CA ASP A 62 7.58 14.70 7.93
C ASP A 62 6.35 13.85 7.62
N VAL A 63 5.60 13.49 8.66
CA VAL A 63 4.34 12.77 8.51
C VAL A 63 3.30 13.69 7.90
N LEU A 64 2.87 13.35 6.68
CA LEU A 64 1.92 14.13 5.89
C LEU A 64 0.47 13.81 6.26
N PHE A 65 0.20 12.54 6.49
CA PHE A 65 -1.08 12.03 6.98
C PHE A 65 -0.90 10.63 7.60
N THR A 66 -1.90 10.24 8.36
CA THR A 66 -2.00 8.93 9.01
C THR A 66 -3.29 8.23 8.59
N GLU A 67 -3.49 6.99 9.04
CA GLU A 67 -4.74 6.28 8.83
C GLU A 67 -5.96 7.02 9.38
N ASP A 68 -5.77 7.80 10.45
CA ASP A 68 -6.87 8.55 11.06
C ASP A 68 -7.37 9.68 10.16
N ASP A 69 -6.54 10.19 9.27
CA ASP A 69 -6.89 11.19 8.28
C ASP A 69 -7.64 10.60 7.07
N ILE A 70 -7.50 9.28 6.84
CA ILE A 70 -8.20 8.59 5.75
C ILE A 70 -9.63 8.27 6.19
N GLU A 71 -10.61 8.73 5.42
CA GLU A 71 -12.01 8.36 5.59
C GLU A 71 -12.31 7.00 4.96
N TRP A 72 -11.91 6.82 3.70
CA TRP A 72 -12.03 5.57 2.95
C TRP A 72 -11.13 5.55 1.71
N PHE A 73 -10.92 4.33 1.19
CA PHE A 73 -10.28 4.05 -0.09
C PHE A 73 -11.21 3.18 -0.93
N ASN A 74 -11.43 3.54 -2.19
CA ASN A 74 -12.20 2.74 -3.14
C ASN A 74 -11.27 1.96 -4.05
N VAL A 75 -11.36 0.62 -4.00
CA VAL A 75 -10.47 -0.28 -4.78
C VAL A 75 -10.71 -0.17 -6.27
N THR A 76 -11.96 0.07 -6.70
CA THR A 76 -12.35 0.10 -8.11
C THR A 76 -11.92 1.40 -8.78
N THR A 77 -12.21 2.54 -8.14
CA THR A 77 -11.89 3.87 -8.68
C THR A 77 -10.49 4.35 -8.31
N ARG A 78 -9.83 3.67 -7.36
CA ARG A 78 -8.55 4.06 -6.77
C ARG A 78 -8.60 5.39 -6.01
N GLU A 79 -9.80 5.89 -5.75
CA GLU A 79 -9.99 7.13 -5.00
C GLU A 79 -9.70 6.92 -3.51
N ILE A 80 -8.92 7.83 -2.94
CA ILE A 80 -8.68 7.92 -1.51
C ILE A 80 -9.32 9.19 -0.98
N LYS A 81 -10.26 9.04 -0.07
CA LYS A 81 -10.96 10.14 0.57
C LYS A 81 -10.30 10.46 1.91
N PHE A 82 -9.88 11.70 2.05
CA PHE A 82 -9.40 12.21 3.33
C PHE A 82 -10.51 12.94 4.08
N LYS A 83 -10.43 12.90 5.40
CA LYS A 83 -11.27 13.72 6.28
C LYS A 83 -10.94 15.20 6.10
N ASP A 84 -11.82 16.06 6.58
CA ASP A 84 -11.50 17.48 6.65
C ASP A 84 -10.32 17.71 7.59
N MET A 85 -9.27 18.35 7.06
CA MET A 85 -8.06 18.72 7.78
C MET A 85 -7.98 20.25 7.87
N ASP A 86 -7.36 20.76 8.93
CA ASP A 86 -7.16 22.21 9.11
C ASP A 86 -6.36 22.79 7.96
N GLU A 87 -5.31 22.10 7.54
CA GLU A 87 -4.57 22.42 6.32
C GLU A 87 -4.88 21.38 5.24
N PRO A 88 -5.34 21.80 4.04
CA PRO A 88 -5.61 20.88 2.94
C PRO A 88 -4.39 20.04 2.58
N LEU A 89 -4.60 18.74 2.33
CA LEU A 89 -3.51 17.79 2.06
C LEU A 89 -2.61 18.24 0.90
N TYR A 90 -3.17 18.80 -0.18
CA TYR A 90 -2.39 19.28 -1.32
C TYR A 90 -1.30 20.29 -0.93
N LYS A 91 -1.53 21.12 0.11
CA LYS A 91 -0.52 22.07 0.60
C LYS A 91 0.61 21.36 1.33
N ARG A 92 0.28 20.31 2.11
CA ARG A 92 1.30 19.48 2.79
C ARG A 92 2.14 18.71 1.80
N LEU A 93 1.56 18.32 0.64
CA LEU A 93 2.25 17.56 -0.41
C LEU A 93 3.18 18.42 -1.26
N GLN A 94 2.88 19.72 -1.45
CA GLN A 94 3.63 20.62 -2.33
C GLN A 94 5.16 20.60 -2.18
N PRO A 95 5.74 20.51 -0.96
CA PRO A 95 7.19 20.50 -0.80
C PRO A 95 7.87 19.19 -1.25
N PHE A 96 7.10 18.13 -1.51
CA PHE A 96 7.62 16.80 -1.74
C PHE A 96 7.28 16.31 -3.15
N HIS A 97 8.28 15.79 -3.88
CA HIS A 97 8.07 15.13 -5.17
C HIS A 97 7.63 13.68 -5.00
N GLU A 98 8.03 13.06 -3.92
CA GLU A 98 7.71 11.68 -3.58
C GLU A 98 7.25 11.58 -2.13
N ILE A 99 6.38 10.62 -1.86
CA ILE A 99 5.97 10.24 -0.52
C ILE A 99 6.11 8.74 -0.35
N GLU A 100 6.44 8.30 0.85
CA GLU A 100 6.55 6.89 1.18
C GLU A 100 5.45 6.50 2.15
N PHE A 101 4.70 5.46 1.81
CA PHE A 101 3.71 4.86 2.67
C PHE A 101 4.37 3.83 3.58
N HIS A 102 3.98 3.86 4.85
CA HIS A 102 4.48 2.97 5.89
C HIS A 102 3.35 2.24 6.61
N LEU A 103 3.64 1.04 7.07
CA LEU A 103 2.80 0.30 7.99
C LEU A 103 3.65 -0.10 9.20
N GLY A 104 3.51 0.64 10.31
CA GLY A 104 4.46 0.60 11.42
C GLY A 104 5.86 0.98 10.94
N ASP A 105 6.85 0.17 11.26
CA ASP A 105 8.25 0.40 10.87
C ASP A 105 8.59 -0.04 9.44
N ASN A 106 7.62 -0.58 8.71
CA ASN A 106 7.85 -1.14 7.38
C ASN A 106 7.41 -0.18 6.28
N ALA A 107 8.31 0.17 5.38
CA ALA A 107 7.98 0.85 4.14
C ALA A 107 7.17 -0.09 3.24
N LEU A 108 6.05 0.41 2.73
CA LEU A 108 5.21 -0.31 1.77
C LEU A 108 5.63 0.02 0.35
N PHE A 109 5.44 1.25 -0.07
CA PHE A 109 5.77 1.72 -1.41
C PHE A 109 5.98 3.24 -1.43
N VAL A 110 6.70 3.68 -2.46
CA VAL A 110 6.88 5.10 -2.76
C VAL A 110 5.95 5.47 -3.89
N VAL A 111 5.35 6.66 -3.82
CA VAL A 111 4.51 7.22 -4.86
C VAL A 111 4.99 8.61 -5.25
N SER A 112 4.92 8.96 -6.54
CA SER A 112 5.07 10.33 -6.97
C SER A 112 3.90 11.16 -6.44
N SER A 113 4.20 12.21 -5.68
CA SER A 113 3.19 13.02 -5.02
C SER A 113 2.74 14.19 -5.88
N PHE A 114 1.54 14.68 -5.58
CA PHE A 114 1.00 15.93 -6.13
C PHE A 114 1.02 16.02 -7.67
N VAL A 115 0.62 14.94 -8.32
CA VAL A 115 0.44 14.91 -9.77
C VAL A 115 -0.94 15.47 -10.09
N GLY A 116 -1.02 16.64 -10.71
CA GLY A 116 -2.28 17.30 -11.08
C GLY A 116 -2.66 17.06 -12.55
N ASP A 117 -3.88 17.43 -12.92
CA ASP A 117 -4.42 17.25 -14.28
C ASP A 117 -3.64 17.97 -15.39
N TRP A 118 -2.86 18.98 -15.04
CA TRP A 118 -2.00 19.72 -15.97
C TRP A 118 -0.53 19.26 -15.96
N ASP A 119 -0.22 18.19 -15.22
CA ASP A 119 1.13 17.64 -15.25
C ASP A 119 1.38 16.96 -16.59
N SER A 120 2.37 17.45 -17.33
CA SER A 120 2.73 16.91 -18.63
C SER A 120 3.74 15.76 -18.56
N ARG A 121 4.21 15.42 -17.36
CA ARG A 121 5.15 14.32 -17.14
C ARG A 121 4.43 12.98 -17.22
N THR A 122 5.18 11.94 -17.56
CA THR A 122 4.69 10.55 -17.53
C THR A 122 5.29 9.85 -16.33
N PHE A 123 4.44 9.18 -15.57
CA PHE A 123 4.82 8.37 -14.42
C PHE A 123 4.42 6.93 -14.69
N THR A 124 5.37 6.01 -14.60
CA THR A 124 5.18 4.58 -14.89
C THR A 124 5.06 3.71 -13.64
N ASP A 125 5.14 4.32 -12.46
CA ASP A 125 4.93 3.70 -11.14
C ASP A 125 3.81 4.44 -10.40
N LEU A 126 3.54 4.05 -9.15
CA LEU A 126 2.47 4.61 -8.33
C LEU A 126 2.52 6.14 -8.24
N VAL A 127 1.39 6.78 -8.40
CA VAL A 127 1.21 8.23 -8.29
C VAL A 127 0.03 8.56 -7.37
N LEU A 128 0.15 9.64 -6.62
CA LEU A 128 -0.97 10.28 -5.94
C LEU A 128 -1.46 11.44 -6.81
N HIS A 129 -2.43 11.14 -7.67
CA HIS A 129 -3.06 12.11 -8.55
C HIS A 129 -4.08 12.95 -7.80
N TYR A 130 -3.99 14.27 -7.97
CA TYR A 130 -4.88 15.24 -7.37
C TYR A 130 -5.75 15.90 -8.46
N ASP A 131 -7.05 15.64 -8.41
CA ASP A 131 -8.04 16.30 -9.28
C ASP A 131 -8.49 17.62 -8.65
N VAL A 132 -8.09 18.72 -9.27
CA VAL A 132 -8.38 20.10 -8.82
C VAL A 132 -9.72 20.63 -9.32
N ILE A 133 -10.29 20.00 -10.35
CA ILE A 133 -11.51 20.47 -11.02
C ILE A 133 -12.76 20.26 -10.14
N SER A 134 -12.64 19.45 -9.08
CA SER A 134 -13.76 19.21 -8.19
C SER A 134 -14.03 20.43 -7.29
N ASP A 135 -15.32 20.78 -7.16
CA ASP A 135 -15.82 21.86 -6.30
C ASP A 135 -15.58 21.62 -4.78
N SER A 136 -14.91 20.53 -4.42
CA SER A 136 -14.65 20.20 -3.02
C SER A 136 -13.43 20.96 -2.50
N LYS A 137 -13.54 21.57 -1.32
CA LYS A 137 -12.42 22.26 -0.66
C LYS A 137 -11.22 21.37 -0.40
N GLN A 138 -11.41 20.06 -0.36
CA GLN A 138 -10.36 19.08 -0.07
C GLN A 138 -9.78 18.43 -1.33
N GLY A 139 -10.42 18.60 -2.50
CA GLY A 139 -10.04 17.93 -3.75
C GLY A 139 -10.36 16.43 -3.75
N HIS A 140 -10.08 15.79 -4.88
CA HIS A 140 -10.15 14.35 -5.03
C HIS A 140 -8.74 13.80 -5.26
N TYR A 141 -8.40 12.72 -4.57
CA TYR A 141 -7.10 12.08 -4.65
C TYR A 141 -7.29 10.66 -5.18
N TYR A 142 -6.41 10.25 -6.10
CA TYR A 142 -6.43 8.93 -6.69
C TYR A 142 -5.04 8.30 -6.59
N LEU A 143 -4.95 7.14 -5.97
CA LEU A 143 -3.71 6.36 -5.90
C LEU A 143 -3.65 5.42 -7.11
N GLN A 144 -3.03 5.87 -8.20
CA GLN A 144 -3.02 5.22 -9.50
C GLN A 144 -1.71 4.50 -9.77
N ASP A 145 -1.76 3.46 -10.61
CA ASP A 145 -0.56 2.67 -10.98
C ASP A 145 0.34 3.38 -12.01
N CYS A 146 -0.15 4.43 -12.64
CA CYS A 146 0.59 5.30 -13.57
C CYS A 146 -0.18 6.59 -13.85
N TYR A 147 0.51 7.57 -14.45
CA TYR A 147 -0.14 8.78 -14.99
C TYR A 147 0.58 9.23 -16.27
N PRO A 148 -0.14 9.59 -17.35
CA PRO A 148 -1.58 9.43 -17.56
C PRO A 148 -2.01 7.95 -17.68
N LEU A 149 -3.28 7.64 -17.36
CA LEU A 149 -3.81 6.26 -17.34
C LEU A 149 -3.74 5.54 -18.68
N GLN A 150 -3.57 6.23 -19.79
CA GLN A 150 -3.38 5.61 -21.12
C GLN A 150 -2.15 4.68 -21.19
N PHE A 151 -1.17 4.84 -20.28
CA PHE A 151 0.04 4.02 -20.23
C PHE A 151 -0.11 2.74 -19.41
N ILE A 152 -1.27 2.48 -18.80
CA ILE A 152 -1.51 1.33 -17.92
C ILE A 152 -1.16 -0.04 -18.55
N ASN A 153 -1.21 -0.12 -19.87
CA ASN A 153 -0.95 -1.37 -20.62
C ASN A 153 0.51 -1.51 -21.09
N THR A 154 1.40 -0.56 -20.80
CA THR A 154 2.82 -0.69 -21.13
C THR A 154 3.49 -1.77 -20.30
N ASP A 155 4.56 -2.36 -20.84
CA ASP A 155 5.30 -3.43 -20.15
C ASP A 155 5.97 -2.91 -18.87
N GLU A 156 6.42 -1.66 -18.87
CA GLU A 156 7.04 -1.00 -17.73
C GLU A 156 6.04 -0.85 -16.57
N VAL A 157 4.85 -0.31 -16.83
CA VAL A 157 3.80 -0.17 -15.81
C VAL A 157 3.38 -1.53 -15.27
N LYS A 158 3.20 -2.54 -16.14
CA LYS A 158 2.88 -3.90 -15.70
C LYS A 158 3.96 -4.51 -14.81
N ALA A 159 5.24 -4.24 -15.12
CA ALA A 159 6.34 -4.69 -14.29
C ALA A 159 6.32 -4.03 -12.89
N ASN A 160 6.05 -2.71 -12.84
CA ASN A 160 5.94 -1.96 -11.59
C ASN A 160 4.72 -2.41 -10.75
N ILE A 161 3.56 -2.64 -11.37
CA ILE A 161 2.39 -3.23 -10.68
C ILE A 161 2.77 -4.58 -10.06
N LYS A 162 3.46 -5.45 -10.81
CA LYS A 162 3.90 -6.75 -10.29
C LYS A 162 4.91 -6.62 -9.16
N LYS A 163 5.84 -5.68 -9.26
CA LYS A 163 6.83 -5.36 -8.22
C LYS A 163 6.15 -4.95 -6.92
N ASN A 164 5.12 -4.11 -7.00
CA ASN A 164 4.43 -3.55 -5.85
C ASN A 164 3.29 -4.43 -5.31
N ALA A 165 2.97 -5.56 -5.96
CA ALA A 165 1.77 -6.36 -5.70
C ALA A 165 1.62 -6.80 -4.23
N GLY A 166 2.71 -7.30 -3.63
CA GLY A 166 2.68 -7.77 -2.24
C GLY A 166 2.42 -6.65 -1.24
N GLN A 167 3.08 -5.51 -1.40
CA GLN A 167 2.89 -4.33 -0.56
C GLN A 167 1.51 -3.71 -0.77
N TRP A 168 1.01 -3.76 -2.01
CA TRP A 168 -0.34 -3.33 -2.33
C TRP A 168 -1.41 -4.19 -1.64
N GLU A 169 -1.25 -5.51 -1.64
CA GLU A 169 -2.14 -6.43 -0.92
C GLU A 169 -2.15 -6.15 0.59
N LEU A 170 -1.00 -5.86 1.19
CA LEU A 170 -0.91 -5.47 2.60
C LEU A 170 -1.65 -4.16 2.90
N PHE A 171 -1.51 -3.16 2.04
CA PHE A 171 -2.21 -1.89 2.15
C PHE A 171 -3.73 -2.09 2.10
N ILE A 172 -4.23 -2.85 1.12
CA ILE A 172 -5.66 -3.16 0.97
C ILE A 172 -6.18 -3.95 2.18
N TYR A 173 -5.47 -5.01 2.58
CA TYR A 173 -5.85 -5.82 3.74
C TYR A 173 -5.94 -4.96 5.02
N TYR A 174 -4.97 -4.08 5.22
CA TYR A 174 -4.96 -3.18 6.37
C TYR A 174 -6.18 -2.26 6.38
N LEU A 175 -6.47 -1.57 5.28
CA LEU A 175 -7.64 -0.69 5.18
C LEU A 175 -8.96 -1.46 5.34
N GLU A 176 -9.06 -2.68 4.84
CA GLU A 176 -10.21 -3.56 5.04
C GLU A 176 -10.40 -3.90 6.53
N SER A 177 -9.32 -4.26 7.23
CA SER A 177 -9.34 -4.57 8.67
C SER A 177 -9.79 -3.38 9.52
N LYS A 178 -9.56 -2.15 9.04
CA LYS A 178 -9.98 -0.89 9.69
C LYS A 178 -11.37 -0.41 9.24
N GLY A 179 -12.05 -1.16 8.37
CA GLY A 179 -13.36 -0.78 7.84
C GLY A 179 -13.33 0.45 6.91
N LYS A 180 -12.17 0.76 6.34
CA LYS A 180 -11.95 1.93 5.47
C LYS A 180 -11.94 1.58 3.99
N LEU A 181 -12.19 0.32 3.61
CA LEU A 181 -12.23 -0.12 2.22
C LEU A 181 -13.64 -0.03 1.64
N ARG A 182 -13.75 0.53 0.43
CA ARG A 182 -14.96 0.52 -0.40
C ARG A 182 -14.72 -0.27 -1.68
N LYS A 183 -15.75 -0.89 -2.20
CA LYS A 183 -15.73 -1.69 -3.45
C LYS A 183 -16.56 -1.01 -4.51
#